data_3ad1b0886f4a3438881ab8ec45da0b31
#
_entry.id   3ad1b0886f4a3438881ab8ec45da0b31
#
_cell.length_a   1.000
_cell.length_b   1.000
_cell.length_c   1.000
_cell.angle_alpha   90.00
_cell.angle_beta   90.00
_cell.angle_gamma   90.00
#
_symmetry.space_group_name_H-M   'P 1'
#
loop_
_entity.id
_entity.type
_entity.pdbx_description
1 polymer ?
#
loop_
_entity_poly.entity_id
_entity_poly.type
_entity_poly.pdbx_seq_one_letter_code
_entity_poly.pdbx_strand_id
1 'polypeptide(L)'
;MFYYISGKLAYANPSTAVIDAGGVGYKLTISENTYNSLPPRHTQALPEAKLYTYMAVREDDVELFGFANEAELSSFKMLLGVSGVGPKAAISILSLLTPEKFALAVCTEDRKTIAKANGIGPKTAARVILELKDKLMKETDLGAAAQASIESASPIATPSGKLSEAQDALMVLGYSRAEAQNALKNIDTQNLGLEDIIKKALKLLM
;
A
#
# COMPACT_ATOMS: atom_id res chain seq x y z
N MET A 1 12.53 -15.00 -9.93
CA MET A 1 12.35 -13.83 -9.07
C MET A 1 11.51 -14.25 -7.88
N PHE A 2 11.90 -13.91 -6.65
CA PHE A 2 11.15 -14.29 -5.46
C PHE A 2 10.07 -13.21 -5.19
N TYR A 3 8.83 -13.63 -4.94
CA TYR A 3 7.73 -12.72 -4.57
C TYR A 3 7.70 -12.49 -3.06
N TYR A 4 7.84 -13.58 -2.30
CA TYR A 4 8.03 -13.58 -0.85
C TYR A 4 8.90 -14.76 -0.44
N ILE A 5 9.45 -14.70 0.77
CA ILE A 5 10.09 -15.82 1.44
C ILE A 5 9.36 -16.03 2.76
N SER A 6 8.95 -17.29 3.01
CA SER A 6 8.27 -17.71 4.24
C SER A 6 8.99 -18.88 4.86
N GLY A 7 9.17 -18.85 6.18
CA GLY A 7 9.86 -19.87 6.93
C GLY A 7 10.18 -19.42 8.35
N LYS A 8 11.13 -20.09 8.99
CA LYS A 8 11.55 -19.77 10.35
C LYS A 8 12.46 -18.55 10.40
N LEU A 9 12.17 -17.60 11.28
CA LEU A 9 13.01 -16.43 11.51
C LEU A 9 14.27 -16.84 12.29
N ALA A 10 15.34 -17.19 11.57
CA ALA A 10 16.59 -17.64 12.14
C ALA A 10 17.39 -16.51 12.80
N TYR A 11 17.36 -15.30 12.21
CA TYR A 11 18.06 -14.14 12.72
C TYR A 11 17.29 -12.85 12.39
N ALA A 12 17.34 -11.86 13.27
CA ALA A 12 16.87 -10.49 12.97
C ALA A 12 17.64 -9.44 13.79
N ASN A 13 17.92 -8.32 13.13
CA ASN A 13 18.35 -7.05 13.72
C ASN A 13 17.66 -5.89 12.95
N PRO A 14 17.81 -4.61 13.37
CA PRO A 14 17.11 -3.49 12.72
C PRO A 14 17.35 -3.31 11.22
N SER A 15 18.38 -3.94 10.65
CA SER A 15 18.73 -3.80 9.23
C SER A 15 18.72 -5.11 8.45
N THR A 16 18.60 -6.25 9.13
CA THR A 16 18.77 -7.57 8.48
C THR A 16 17.83 -8.59 9.11
N ALA A 17 17.20 -9.42 8.28
CA ALA A 17 16.52 -10.64 8.69
C ALA A 17 17.10 -11.85 7.93
N VAL A 18 17.08 -13.01 8.59
CA VAL A 18 17.40 -14.30 7.92
C VAL A 18 16.20 -15.22 8.12
N ILE A 19 15.61 -15.64 7.01
CA ILE A 19 14.51 -16.61 6.99
C ILE A 19 15.08 -17.96 6.54
N ASP A 20 14.95 -18.97 7.38
CA ASP A 20 15.23 -20.36 7.02
C ASP A 20 14.00 -20.96 6.35
N ALA A 21 14.10 -21.18 5.06
CA ALA A 21 13.07 -21.82 4.26
C ALA A 21 13.60 -23.18 3.75
N GLY A 22 13.23 -24.25 4.45
CA GLY A 22 13.61 -25.63 4.08
C GLY A 22 15.10 -25.92 4.22
N GLY A 23 15.78 -25.33 5.19
CA GLY A 23 17.22 -25.51 5.43
C GLY A 23 18.12 -24.55 4.66
N VAL A 24 17.53 -23.61 3.90
CA VAL A 24 18.26 -22.53 3.23
C VAL A 24 18.00 -21.20 3.94
N GLY A 25 19.07 -20.58 4.46
CA GLY A 25 18.99 -19.28 5.13
C GLY A 25 19.05 -18.13 4.14
N TYR A 26 17.92 -17.48 3.87
CA TYR A 26 17.83 -16.28 3.04
C TYR A 26 18.09 -15.03 3.87
N LYS A 27 19.20 -14.34 3.56
CA LYS A 27 19.54 -13.06 4.19
C LYS A 27 18.82 -11.94 3.43
N LEU A 28 18.04 -11.11 4.15
CA LEU A 28 17.30 -9.98 3.60
C LEU A 28 17.72 -8.68 4.31
N THR A 29 17.97 -7.65 3.54
CA THR A 29 18.09 -6.28 4.04
C THR A 29 16.68 -5.75 4.28
N ILE A 30 16.40 -5.27 5.49
CA ILE A 30 15.07 -4.81 5.91
C ILE A 30 15.11 -3.39 6.45
N SER A 31 13.96 -2.73 6.50
CA SER A 31 13.76 -1.48 7.20
C SER A 31 13.57 -1.70 8.71
N GLU A 32 13.74 -0.66 9.52
CA GLU A 32 13.43 -0.70 10.95
C GLU A 32 11.93 -0.93 11.18
N ASN A 33 11.06 -0.41 10.32
CA ASN A 33 9.61 -0.67 10.38
C ASN A 33 9.29 -2.15 10.15
N THR A 34 9.92 -2.80 9.15
CA THR A 34 9.82 -4.24 8.95
C THR A 34 10.35 -5.00 10.18
N TYR A 35 11.52 -4.62 10.72
CA TYR A 35 12.06 -5.26 11.93
C TYR A 35 11.09 -5.20 13.11
N ASN A 36 10.48 -4.06 13.37
CA ASN A 36 9.53 -3.85 14.45
C ASN A 36 8.22 -4.65 14.29
N SER A 37 7.89 -5.07 13.07
CA SER A 37 6.73 -5.90 12.77
C SER A 37 7.02 -7.40 12.83
N LEU A 38 8.30 -7.81 12.91
CA LEU A 38 8.66 -9.21 13.03
C LEU A 38 8.25 -9.81 14.39
N PRO A 39 7.91 -11.10 14.43
CA PRO A 39 7.59 -11.76 15.70
C PRO A 39 8.78 -11.78 16.66
N PRO A 40 8.54 -11.65 17.97
CA PRO A 40 9.60 -11.67 18.98
C PRO A 40 10.30 -13.05 19.03
N ARG A 41 11.63 -13.04 19.19
CA ARG A 41 12.48 -14.24 19.20
C ARG A 41 12.72 -14.79 20.62
N HIS A 42 11.76 -14.66 21.52
CA HIS A 42 11.93 -15.05 22.93
C HIS A 42 11.43 -16.47 23.26
N THR A 43 11.09 -17.28 22.26
CA THR A 43 10.60 -18.64 22.42
C THR A 43 11.68 -19.68 22.10
N GLN A 44 11.58 -20.89 22.70
CA GLN A 44 12.48 -22.01 22.41
C GLN A 44 12.42 -22.46 20.93
N ALA A 45 11.30 -22.23 20.25
CA ALA A 45 11.14 -22.47 18.82
C ALA A 45 11.30 -21.17 18.03
N LEU A 46 11.99 -21.23 16.89
CA LEU A 46 12.09 -20.08 15.98
C LEU A 46 10.70 -19.76 15.42
N PRO A 47 10.24 -18.49 15.51
CA PRO A 47 8.92 -18.11 15.04
C PRO A 47 8.87 -18.14 13.51
N GLU A 48 7.69 -18.42 12.95
CA GLU A 48 7.42 -18.31 11.52
C GLU A 48 7.33 -16.84 11.12
N ALA A 49 7.93 -16.50 9.98
CA ALA A 49 7.85 -15.17 9.39
C ALA A 49 7.72 -15.25 7.88
N LYS A 50 7.00 -14.28 7.30
CA LYS A 50 6.87 -14.10 5.85
C LYS A 50 7.27 -12.68 5.52
N LEU A 51 8.20 -12.51 4.57
CA LEU A 51 8.61 -11.21 4.06
C LEU A 51 8.41 -11.17 2.54
N TYR A 52 7.78 -10.12 2.04
CA TYR A 52 7.73 -9.81 0.63
C TYR A 52 9.10 -9.36 0.16
N THR A 53 9.49 -9.69 -1.07
CA THR A 53 10.89 -9.52 -1.46
C THR A 53 11.08 -8.69 -2.71
N TYR A 54 12.18 -7.97 -2.73
CA TYR A 54 12.74 -7.35 -3.93
C TYR A 54 14.19 -7.84 -4.09
N MET A 55 14.54 -8.32 -5.27
CA MET A 55 15.88 -8.77 -5.58
C MET A 55 16.57 -7.74 -6.47
N ALA A 56 17.61 -7.11 -5.96
CA ALA A 56 18.47 -6.22 -6.72
C ALA A 56 19.64 -7.04 -7.27
N VAL A 57 19.75 -7.10 -8.59
CA VAL A 57 20.84 -7.79 -9.29
C VAL A 57 21.75 -6.73 -9.90
N ARG A 58 23.05 -6.81 -9.59
CA ARG A 58 24.10 -5.99 -10.15
C ARG A 58 25.18 -6.89 -10.75
N GLU A 59 26.15 -6.34 -11.43
CA GLU A 59 27.22 -7.11 -12.06
C GLU A 59 28.04 -7.92 -11.04
N ASP A 60 28.24 -7.37 -9.85
CA ASP A 60 29.12 -7.88 -8.78
C ASP A 60 28.37 -8.36 -7.53
N ASP A 61 27.06 -8.15 -7.43
CA ASP A 61 26.28 -8.44 -6.22
C ASP A 61 24.81 -8.78 -6.52
N VAL A 62 24.26 -9.66 -5.68
CA VAL A 62 22.81 -9.96 -5.62
C VAL A 62 22.33 -9.73 -4.21
N GLU A 63 21.52 -8.70 -4.01
CA GLU A 63 20.99 -8.33 -2.72
C GLU A 63 19.47 -8.55 -2.65
N LEU A 64 19.00 -9.22 -1.58
CA LEU A 64 17.58 -9.38 -1.29
C LEU A 64 17.14 -8.33 -0.25
N PHE A 65 16.05 -7.66 -0.55
CA PHE A 65 15.36 -6.77 0.36
C PHE A 65 14.07 -7.42 0.82
N GLY A 66 13.73 -7.27 2.10
CA GLY A 66 12.53 -7.85 2.71
C GLY A 66 11.62 -6.79 3.31
N PHE A 67 10.30 -6.98 3.17
CA PHE A 67 9.26 -6.05 3.60
C PHE A 67 8.16 -6.82 4.33
N ALA A 68 7.62 -6.23 5.40
CA ALA A 68 6.56 -6.83 6.19
C ALA A 68 5.24 -6.98 5.41
N ASN A 69 4.96 -6.06 4.50
CA ASN A 69 3.73 -6.01 3.72
C ASN A 69 3.98 -5.48 2.31
N GLU A 70 2.96 -5.63 1.45
CA GLU A 70 3.02 -5.19 0.05
C GLU A 70 3.04 -3.67 -0.11
N ALA A 71 2.46 -2.92 0.84
CA ALA A 71 2.46 -1.47 0.81
C ALA A 71 3.88 -0.92 0.99
N GLU A 72 4.68 -1.52 1.88
CA GLU A 72 6.07 -1.16 2.08
C GLU A 72 6.93 -1.52 0.85
N LEU A 73 6.71 -2.70 0.27
CA LEU A 73 7.36 -3.11 -0.99
C LEU A 73 6.99 -2.17 -2.15
N SER A 74 5.73 -1.74 -2.25
CA SER A 74 5.29 -0.79 -3.29
C SER A 74 5.97 0.57 -3.12
N SER A 75 5.99 1.10 -1.88
CA SER A 75 6.69 2.34 -1.55
C SER A 75 8.18 2.28 -1.89
N PHE A 76 8.82 1.12 -1.60
CA PHE A 76 10.22 0.89 -1.98
C PHE A 76 10.43 0.94 -3.50
N LYS A 77 9.59 0.27 -4.28
CA LYS A 77 9.65 0.28 -5.74
C LYS A 77 9.43 1.68 -6.33
N MET A 78 8.49 2.45 -5.76
CA MET A 78 8.26 3.84 -6.15
C MET A 78 9.51 4.69 -5.90
N LEU A 79 10.15 4.55 -4.74
CA LEU A 79 11.38 5.25 -4.38
C LEU A 79 12.54 4.92 -5.33
N LEU A 80 12.69 3.65 -5.73
CA LEU A 80 13.72 3.25 -6.70
C LEU A 80 13.52 3.87 -8.08
N GLY A 81 12.30 4.24 -8.42
CA GLY A 81 11.99 4.95 -9.66
C GLY A 81 12.43 6.41 -9.68
N VAL A 82 12.82 6.96 -8.53
CA VAL A 82 13.25 8.36 -8.41
C VAL A 82 14.76 8.46 -8.68
N SER A 83 15.13 9.32 -9.61
CA SER A 83 16.55 9.54 -9.95
C SER A 83 17.37 10.01 -8.74
N GLY A 84 18.44 9.27 -8.43
CA GLY A 84 19.31 9.52 -7.28
C GLY A 84 18.88 8.85 -5.97
N VAL A 85 17.84 8.01 -6.01
CA VAL A 85 17.43 7.16 -4.87
C VAL A 85 17.78 5.71 -5.18
N GLY A 86 18.80 5.19 -4.54
CA GLY A 86 19.17 3.79 -4.60
C GLY A 86 18.49 2.95 -3.49
N PRO A 87 18.68 1.61 -3.51
CA PRO A 87 18.03 0.71 -2.54
C PRO A 87 18.31 1.07 -1.08
N LYS A 88 19.56 1.40 -0.74
CA LYS A 88 19.95 1.79 0.64
C LYS A 88 19.27 3.07 1.10
N ALA A 89 19.14 4.06 0.21
CA ALA A 89 18.44 5.30 0.48
C ALA A 89 16.93 5.07 0.65
N ALA A 90 16.34 4.23 -0.19
CA ALA A 90 14.92 3.84 -0.08
C ALA A 90 14.63 3.12 1.25
N ILE A 91 15.45 2.15 1.66
CA ILE A 91 15.35 1.49 2.98
C ILE A 91 15.48 2.50 4.12
N SER A 92 16.38 3.49 4.02
CA SER A 92 16.54 4.51 5.05
C SER A 92 15.30 5.39 5.19
N ILE A 93 14.63 5.76 4.09
CA ILE A 93 13.35 6.49 4.14
C ILE A 93 12.28 5.61 4.81
N LEU A 94 12.15 4.34 4.42
CA LEU A 94 11.15 3.41 4.96
C LEU A 94 11.45 2.94 6.39
N SER A 95 12.69 3.09 6.87
CA SER A 95 13.02 2.90 8.29
C SER A 95 12.53 4.08 9.14
N LEU A 96 12.54 5.30 8.58
CA LEU A 96 12.09 6.50 9.27
C LEU A 96 10.56 6.68 9.21
N LEU A 97 9.95 6.32 8.07
CA LEU A 97 8.55 6.58 7.76
C LEU A 97 7.84 5.27 7.38
N THR A 98 6.69 4.99 7.99
CA THR A 98 5.80 3.94 7.49
C THR A 98 5.26 4.32 6.10
N PRO A 99 4.75 3.37 5.29
CA PRO A 99 4.18 3.68 3.97
C PRO A 99 3.16 4.83 3.98
N GLU A 100 2.28 4.86 5.01
CA GLU A 100 1.25 5.88 5.17
C GLU A 100 1.85 7.25 5.50
N LYS A 101 2.84 7.29 6.43
CA LYS A 101 3.54 8.52 6.78
C LYS A 101 4.40 9.04 5.64
N PHE A 102 4.98 8.13 4.85
CA PHE A 102 5.72 8.49 3.63
C PHE A 102 4.78 9.12 2.59
N ALA A 103 3.64 8.48 2.30
CA ALA A 103 2.65 9.02 1.38
C ALA A 103 2.15 10.40 1.84
N LEU A 104 1.85 10.55 3.13
CA LEU A 104 1.45 11.83 3.72
C LEU A 104 2.53 12.90 3.54
N ALA A 105 3.80 12.59 3.86
CA ALA A 105 4.91 13.53 3.73
C ALA A 105 5.13 13.99 2.28
N VAL A 106 4.91 13.10 1.29
CA VAL A 106 4.96 13.46 -0.13
C VAL A 106 3.78 14.35 -0.52
N CYS A 107 2.55 14.00 -0.13
CA CYS A 107 1.36 14.78 -0.46
C CYS A 107 1.35 16.17 0.18
N THR A 108 1.88 16.30 1.41
CA THR A 108 2.00 17.59 2.13
C THR A 108 3.31 18.35 1.83
N GLU A 109 4.14 17.82 0.92
CA GLU A 109 5.44 18.39 0.53
C GLU A 109 6.43 18.59 1.70
N ASP A 110 6.39 17.72 2.70
CA ASP A 110 7.28 17.78 3.86
C ASP A 110 8.70 17.27 3.52
N ARG A 111 9.44 18.13 2.83
CA ARG A 111 10.86 17.88 2.46
C ARG A 111 11.75 17.65 3.67
N LYS A 112 11.45 18.34 4.78
CA LYS A 112 12.29 18.26 5.99
C LYS A 112 12.24 16.88 6.62
N THR A 113 11.08 16.27 6.67
CA THR A 113 10.91 14.92 7.21
C THR A 113 11.59 13.88 6.34
N ILE A 114 11.43 13.95 5.01
CA ILE A 114 12.09 13.02 4.08
C ILE A 114 13.63 13.18 4.12
N ALA A 115 14.13 14.42 4.22
CA ALA A 115 15.57 14.70 4.27
C ALA A 115 16.26 14.27 5.57
N LYS A 116 15.51 13.83 6.61
CA LYS A 116 16.09 13.23 7.83
C LYS A 116 16.59 11.80 7.60
N ALA A 117 16.14 11.14 6.54
CA ALA A 117 16.59 9.80 6.21
C ALA A 117 18.08 9.82 5.82
N ASN A 118 18.83 8.84 6.33
CA ASN A 118 20.27 8.77 6.08
C ASN A 118 20.56 8.63 4.56
N GLY A 119 21.45 9.43 4.03
CA GLY A 119 21.80 9.45 2.60
C GLY A 119 20.82 10.24 1.73
N ILE A 120 19.83 10.92 2.31
CA ILE A 120 18.88 11.79 1.59
C ILE A 120 19.14 13.25 1.90
N GLY A 121 19.66 13.97 0.90
CA GLY A 121 19.82 15.42 1.01
C GLY A 121 18.56 16.20 0.63
N PRO A 122 18.54 17.53 0.90
CA PRO A 122 17.39 18.38 0.56
C PRO A 122 17.00 18.36 -0.93
N LYS A 123 17.99 18.23 -1.81
CA LYS A 123 17.76 18.14 -3.27
C LYS A 123 17.07 16.82 -3.64
N THR A 124 17.53 15.71 -3.05
CA THR A 124 16.92 14.37 -3.28
C THR A 124 15.52 14.32 -2.69
N ALA A 125 15.29 14.85 -1.48
CA ALA A 125 13.96 14.93 -0.88
C ALA A 125 12.97 15.75 -1.73
N ALA A 126 13.42 16.90 -2.29
CA ALA A 126 12.60 17.68 -3.19
C ALA A 126 12.23 16.91 -4.48
N ARG A 127 13.18 16.13 -5.02
CA ARG A 127 12.96 15.30 -6.21
C ARG A 127 11.98 14.15 -5.91
N VAL A 128 12.11 13.46 -4.77
CA VAL A 128 11.18 12.43 -4.33
C VAL A 128 9.74 12.96 -4.32
N ILE A 129 9.53 14.14 -3.75
CA ILE A 129 8.20 14.76 -3.72
C ILE A 129 7.71 15.08 -5.13
N LEU A 130 8.55 15.75 -5.94
CA LEU A 130 8.17 16.15 -7.29
C LEU A 130 7.76 14.96 -8.18
N GLU A 131 8.54 13.87 -8.14
CA GLU A 131 8.31 12.71 -9.01
C GLU A 131 7.20 11.76 -8.48
N LEU A 132 6.95 11.74 -7.17
CA LEU A 132 6.00 10.78 -6.59
C LEU A 132 4.65 11.39 -6.19
N LYS A 133 4.53 12.70 -6.06
CA LYS A 133 3.28 13.34 -5.63
C LYS A 133 2.09 12.95 -6.52
N ASP A 134 2.23 13.10 -7.83
CA ASP A 134 1.15 12.79 -8.78
C ASP A 134 0.82 11.28 -8.82
N LYS A 135 1.84 10.43 -8.63
CA LYS A 135 1.64 8.97 -8.59
C LYS A 135 0.87 8.55 -7.35
N LEU A 136 1.27 9.05 -6.19
CA LEU A 136 0.62 8.74 -4.90
C LEU A 136 -0.79 9.31 -4.82
N MET A 137 -1.04 10.50 -5.35
CA MET A 137 -2.41 11.05 -5.41
C MET A 137 -3.33 10.16 -6.24
N LYS A 138 -2.87 9.69 -7.41
CA LYS A 138 -3.65 8.77 -8.26
C LYS A 138 -3.87 7.40 -7.60
N GLU A 139 -2.88 6.83 -6.92
CA GLU A 139 -3.01 5.56 -6.19
C GLU A 139 -3.93 5.70 -4.97
N THR A 140 -3.91 6.84 -4.28
CA THR A 140 -4.80 7.12 -3.15
C THR A 140 -6.25 7.24 -3.62
N ASP A 141 -6.50 7.88 -4.75
CA ASP A 141 -7.83 7.96 -5.35
C ASP A 141 -8.34 6.59 -5.81
N LEU A 142 -7.46 5.78 -6.43
CA LEU A 142 -7.77 4.40 -6.83
C LEU A 142 -7.88 3.46 -5.62
N GLY A 143 -7.05 3.65 -4.61
CA GLY A 143 -7.08 2.87 -3.37
C GLY A 143 -8.30 3.18 -2.52
N ALA A 144 -8.72 4.44 -2.43
CA ALA A 144 -9.96 4.82 -1.77
C ALA A 144 -11.19 4.23 -2.47
N ALA A 145 -11.18 4.21 -3.81
CA ALA A 145 -12.22 3.55 -4.60
C ALA A 145 -12.21 2.02 -4.41
N ALA A 146 -11.03 1.38 -4.34
CA ALA A 146 -10.89 -0.05 -4.13
C ALA A 146 -11.21 -0.48 -2.68
N GLN A 147 -10.82 0.29 -1.66
CA GLN A 147 -11.17 0.04 -0.27
C GLN A 147 -12.65 0.22 0.02
N ALA A 148 -13.29 1.23 -0.59
CA ALA A 148 -14.74 1.35 -0.56
C ALA A 148 -15.45 0.11 -1.12
N SER A 149 -14.82 -0.60 -2.06
CA SER A 149 -15.35 -1.83 -2.65
C SER A 149 -15.09 -3.10 -1.79
N ILE A 150 -14.08 -3.10 -0.91
CA ILE A 150 -13.70 -4.24 -0.07
C ILE A 150 -14.36 -4.16 1.32
N GLU A 151 -14.55 -2.97 1.88
CA GLU A 151 -15.27 -2.78 3.15
C GLU A 151 -16.78 -3.06 3.03
N SER A 152 -17.32 -3.12 1.80
CA SER A 152 -18.71 -3.51 1.53
C SER A 152 -19.00 -5.00 1.71
N ALA A 153 -18.02 -5.84 2.07
CA ALA A 153 -18.19 -7.28 2.26
C ALA A 153 -18.48 -7.70 3.72
N SER A 154 -18.90 -6.80 4.60
CA SER A 154 -19.41 -7.14 5.94
C SER A 154 -20.93 -6.88 6.04
N PRO A 155 -21.72 -7.84 6.55
CA PRO A 155 -23.17 -7.75 6.51
C PRO A 155 -23.73 -6.95 7.70
N ILE A 156 -23.57 -5.64 7.72
CA ILE A 156 -24.39 -4.75 8.56
C ILE A 156 -24.71 -3.51 7.71
N ALA A 157 -25.84 -3.60 7.02
CA ALA A 157 -26.36 -2.55 6.16
C ALA A 157 -26.81 -1.34 6.97
N THR A 158 -26.02 -0.26 6.95
CA THR A 158 -26.53 1.07 7.26
C THR A 158 -27.15 1.68 5.99
N PRO A 159 -28.22 2.47 6.06
CA PRO A 159 -28.91 3.04 4.89
C PRO A 159 -28.01 3.93 4.00
N SER A 160 -26.90 4.43 4.56
CA SER A 160 -25.92 5.28 3.86
C SER A 160 -25.01 4.50 2.89
N GLY A 161 -24.73 3.21 3.15
CA GLY A 161 -23.87 2.37 2.30
C GLY A 161 -24.51 1.97 0.97
N LYS A 162 -25.81 1.66 0.97
CA LYS A 162 -26.54 1.22 -0.23
C LYS A 162 -26.60 2.26 -1.34
N LEU A 163 -26.66 3.54 -0.99
CA LEU A 163 -26.66 4.63 -1.97
C LEU A 163 -25.30 4.83 -2.65
N SER A 164 -24.20 4.67 -1.90
CA SER A 164 -22.85 4.74 -2.45
C SER A 164 -22.59 3.58 -3.41
N GLU A 165 -22.93 2.35 -3.01
CA GLU A 165 -22.79 1.15 -3.85
C GLU A 165 -23.63 1.23 -5.14
N ALA A 166 -24.86 1.76 -5.05
CA ALA A 166 -25.69 1.97 -6.23
C ALA A 166 -25.12 3.03 -7.17
N GLN A 167 -24.53 4.09 -6.62
CA GLN A 167 -23.86 5.12 -7.43
C GLN A 167 -22.64 4.57 -8.17
N ASP A 168 -21.81 3.80 -7.48
CA ASP A 168 -20.61 3.19 -8.09
C ASP A 168 -20.98 2.18 -9.17
N ALA A 169 -22.04 1.37 -8.95
CA ALA A 169 -22.55 0.46 -9.97
C ALA A 169 -23.04 1.20 -11.22
N LEU A 170 -23.74 2.33 -11.08
CA LEU A 170 -24.18 3.14 -12.21
C LEU A 170 -23.00 3.78 -12.97
N MET A 171 -21.94 4.18 -12.27
CA MET A 171 -20.72 4.70 -12.88
C MET A 171 -19.98 3.63 -13.68
N VAL A 172 -19.92 2.38 -13.20
CA VAL A 172 -19.36 1.24 -13.94
C VAL A 172 -20.18 0.94 -15.22
N LEU A 173 -21.50 1.20 -15.20
CA LEU A 173 -22.37 1.06 -16.38
C LEU A 173 -22.25 2.24 -17.36
N GLY A 174 -21.37 3.22 -17.09
CA GLY A 174 -21.04 4.30 -18.02
C GLY A 174 -21.77 5.64 -17.78
N TYR A 175 -22.57 5.75 -16.71
CA TYR A 175 -23.21 7.01 -16.35
C TYR A 175 -22.25 7.93 -15.59
N SER A 176 -22.35 9.23 -15.80
CA SER A 176 -21.54 10.20 -15.02
C SER A 176 -21.99 10.25 -13.58
N ARG A 177 -21.08 10.67 -12.68
CA ARG A 177 -21.36 10.82 -11.25
C ARG A 177 -22.57 11.74 -10.96
N ALA A 178 -22.75 12.79 -11.78
CA ALA A 178 -23.86 13.73 -11.65
C ALA A 178 -25.21 13.10 -12.03
N GLU A 179 -25.24 12.30 -13.10
CA GLU A 179 -26.44 11.58 -13.55
C GLU A 179 -26.83 10.51 -12.53
N ALA A 180 -25.88 9.71 -12.05
CA ALA A 180 -26.11 8.71 -11.03
C ALA A 180 -26.67 9.31 -9.74
N GLN A 181 -26.08 10.42 -9.25
CA GLN A 181 -26.59 11.12 -8.07
C GLN A 181 -28.00 11.68 -8.25
N ASN A 182 -28.31 12.25 -9.40
CA ASN A 182 -29.64 12.79 -9.68
C ASN A 182 -30.72 11.69 -9.73
N ALA A 183 -30.40 10.55 -10.34
CA ALA A 183 -31.30 9.40 -10.38
C ALA A 183 -31.57 8.83 -8.98
N LEU A 184 -30.52 8.71 -8.16
CA LEU A 184 -30.61 8.13 -6.80
C LEU A 184 -31.34 9.05 -5.79
N LYS A 185 -31.29 10.38 -5.95
CA LYS A 185 -32.00 11.34 -5.07
C LYS A 185 -33.51 11.14 -5.02
N ASN A 186 -34.10 10.61 -6.08
CA ASN A 186 -35.54 10.44 -6.24
C ASN A 186 -36.03 9.03 -5.87
N ILE A 187 -35.17 8.19 -5.28
CA ILE A 187 -35.48 6.79 -4.92
C ILE A 187 -35.54 6.68 -3.39
N ASP A 188 -36.66 6.21 -2.85
CA ASP A 188 -36.76 5.83 -1.43
C ASP A 188 -35.95 4.55 -1.19
N THR A 189 -34.85 4.68 -0.44
CA THR A 189 -33.87 3.62 -0.23
C THR A 189 -34.06 2.87 1.08
N GLN A 190 -34.98 3.29 1.95
CA GLN A 190 -35.10 2.70 3.31
C GLN A 190 -35.61 1.26 3.30
N ASN A 191 -36.43 0.89 2.31
CA ASN A 191 -37.08 -0.42 2.23
C ASN A 191 -36.67 -1.24 0.98
N LEU A 192 -35.66 -0.79 0.22
CA LEU A 192 -35.23 -1.44 -1.03
C LEU A 192 -33.87 -2.13 -0.88
N GLY A 193 -33.73 -3.25 -1.57
CA GLY A 193 -32.45 -3.92 -1.78
C GLY A 193 -31.58 -3.14 -2.78
N LEU A 194 -30.25 -3.36 -2.75
CA LEU A 194 -29.32 -2.70 -3.66
C LEU A 194 -29.70 -2.90 -5.14
N GLU A 195 -30.06 -4.11 -5.52
CA GLU A 195 -30.50 -4.43 -6.89
C GLU A 195 -31.72 -3.64 -7.35
N ASP A 196 -32.70 -3.46 -6.45
CA ASP A 196 -33.92 -2.73 -6.77
C ASP A 196 -33.68 -1.24 -6.90
N ILE A 197 -32.74 -0.70 -6.11
CA ILE A 197 -32.28 0.69 -6.21
C ILE A 197 -31.62 0.93 -7.57
N ILE A 198 -30.69 0.05 -7.98
CA ILE A 198 -29.99 0.13 -9.27
C ILE A 198 -31.00 0.01 -10.43
N LYS A 199 -31.92 -0.96 -10.39
CA LYS A 199 -32.95 -1.14 -11.40
C LYS A 199 -33.87 0.08 -11.56
N LYS A 200 -34.25 0.71 -10.43
CA LYS A 200 -35.07 1.94 -10.45
C LYS A 200 -34.28 3.13 -10.99
N ALA A 201 -33.02 3.28 -10.60
CA ALA A 201 -32.16 4.34 -11.11
C ALA A 201 -31.95 4.25 -12.61
N LEU A 202 -31.70 3.04 -13.13
CA LEU A 202 -31.57 2.80 -14.58
C LEU A 202 -32.83 3.16 -15.34
N LYS A 203 -34.03 2.90 -14.80
CA LYS A 203 -35.30 3.31 -15.42
C LYS A 203 -35.51 4.83 -15.49
N LEU A 204 -34.83 5.58 -14.61
CA LEU A 204 -34.88 7.05 -14.61
C LEU A 204 -33.81 7.67 -15.52
N LEU A 205 -32.80 6.90 -15.90
CA LEU A 205 -31.68 7.32 -16.75
C LEU A 205 -31.85 6.92 -18.22
N MET A 206 -32.81 6.04 -18.53
CA MET A 206 -33.23 5.65 -19.87
C MET A 206 -34.37 6.53 -20.39
#